data_13a6c77a23ed0e5b50bdd5302180cd23
#
_entry.id   13a6c77a23ed0e5b50bdd5302180cd23
#
_cell.length_a   1.000
_cell.length_b   1.000
_cell.length_c   1.000
_cell.angle_alpha   90.00
_cell.angle_beta   90.00
_cell.angle_gamma   90.00
#
_symmetry.space_group_name_H-M   'P 1'
#
loop_
_entity.id
_entity.type
_entity.pdbx_description
1 polymer ?
#
loop_
_entity_poly.entity_id
_entity_poly.type
_entity_poly.pdbx_seq_one_letter_code
_entity_poly.pdbx_strand_id
1 'polypeptide(L)'
;MSKSNNRIASRMNIMFFLFLLFSFFLVGKIFYLQNVEVEENTISTIEAVKNIEVESSRGNIYSDNGDLIVSTVIKYELRWDSKTPSLKVFDDNILDLSKELSLFFDATQEYFFNYLNNARDNNNRYLLIGKDLSISDVNKIKSFPIFKRGLYKGGL
;
A
#
# COMPACT_ATOMS: atom_id res chain seq x y z
N MET A 1 -42.08 11.46 -59.39
CA MET A 1 -41.79 10.66 -58.14
C MET A 1 -40.29 10.40 -57.87
N SER A 2 -39.37 10.75 -58.77
CA SER A 2 -37.93 10.43 -58.65
C SER A 2 -37.13 11.34 -57.64
N LYS A 3 -37.51 12.59 -57.43
CA LYS A 3 -36.70 13.54 -56.66
C LYS A 3 -36.76 13.35 -55.13
N SER A 4 -37.78 12.67 -54.62
CA SER A 4 -37.96 12.38 -53.18
C SER A 4 -37.04 11.20 -52.75
N ASN A 5 -36.92 10.15 -53.55
CA ASN A 5 -36.08 8.98 -53.24
C ASN A 5 -34.60 9.32 -53.16
N ASN A 6 -34.11 10.25 -53.99
CA ASN A 6 -32.71 10.66 -53.96
C ASN A 6 -32.35 11.43 -52.68
N ARG A 7 -33.29 12.19 -52.12
CA ARG A 7 -33.04 12.88 -50.84
C ARG A 7 -33.02 11.95 -49.63
N ILE A 8 -33.81 10.89 -49.65
CA ILE A 8 -33.82 9.86 -48.62
C ILE A 8 -32.55 9.01 -48.71
N ALA A 9 -32.18 8.58 -49.92
CA ALA A 9 -30.95 7.85 -50.16
C ALA A 9 -29.69 8.64 -49.74
N SER A 10 -29.65 9.94 -50.08
CA SER A 10 -28.55 10.83 -49.64
C SER A 10 -28.45 10.93 -48.11
N ARG A 11 -29.56 11.05 -47.39
CA ARG A 11 -29.58 11.11 -45.95
C ARG A 11 -29.15 9.79 -45.31
N MET A 12 -29.58 8.67 -45.86
CA MET A 12 -29.14 7.34 -45.41
C MET A 12 -27.63 7.16 -45.62
N ASN A 13 -27.10 7.56 -46.79
CA ASN A 13 -25.66 7.49 -47.02
C ASN A 13 -24.85 8.35 -46.07
N ILE A 14 -25.30 9.54 -45.75
CA ILE A 14 -24.66 10.44 -44.78
C ILE A 14 -24.63 9.79 -43.39
N MET A 15 -25.73 9.20 -42.93
CA MET A 15 -25.79 8.49 -41.65
C MET A 15 -24.86 7.29 -41.64
N PHE A 16 -24.80 6.51 -42.74
CA PHE A 16 -23.92 5.39 -42.87
C PHE A 16 -22.44 5.82 -42.79
N PHE A 17 -22.05 6.86 -43.51
CA PHE A 17 -20.67 7.38 -43.43
C PHE A 17 -20.31 7.90 -42.02
N LEU A 18 -21.26 8.57 -41.36
CA LEU A 18 -21.05 9.05 -39.99
C LEU A 18 -20.83 7.91 -38.99
N PHE A 19 -21.62 6.84 -39.14
CA PHE A 19 -21.48 5.65 -38.32
C PHE A 19 -20.14 4.92 -38.61
N LEU A 20 -19.74 4.84 -39.86
CA LEU A 20 -18.48 4.25 -40.27
C LEU A 20 -17.29 5.05 -39.73
N LEU A 21 -17.36 6.38 -39.77
CA LEU A 21 -16.34 7.27 -39.22
C LEU A 21 -16.23 7.13 -37.70
N PHE A 22 -17.37 7.02 -37.01
CA PHE A 22 -17.41 6.80 -35.57
C PHE A 22 -16.80 5.43 -35.19
N SER A 23 -17.11 4.38 -35.93
CA SER A 23 -16.53 3.06 -35.75
C SER A 23 -15.02 3.09 -35.91
N PHE A 24 -14.52 3.78 -36.94
CA PHE A 24 -13.08 3.93 -37.17
C PHE A 24 -12.38 4.67 -36.04
N PHE A 25 -13.03 5.70 -35.48
CA PHE A 25 -12.53 6.42 -34.32
C PHE A 25 -12.41 5.52 -33.07
N LEU A 26 -13.40 4.65 -32.82
CA LEU A 26 -13.36 3.70 -31.71
C LEU A 26 -12.21 2.70 -31.86
N VAL A 27 -12.03 2.12 -33.05
CA VAL A 27 -10.92 1.20 -33.33
C VAL A 27 -9.57 1.90 -33.11
N GLY A 28 -9.43 3.13 -33.62
CA GLY A 28 -8.21 3.93 -33.41
C GLY A 28 -7.93 4.21 -31.93
N LYS A 29 -8.98 4.49 -31.14
CA LYS A 29 -8.83 4.70 -29.69
C LYS A 29 -8.40 3.42 -28.95
N ILE A 30 -8.96 2.27 -29.33
CA ILE A 30 -8.57 0.97 -28.77
C ILE A 30 -7.09 0.68 -29.09
N PHE A 31 -6.70 0.87 -30.35
CA PHE A 31 -5.32 0.68 -30.77
C PHE A 31 -4.35 1.63 -30.04
N TYR A 32 -4.74 2.88 -29.87
CA TYR A 32 -3.97 3.85 -29.08
C TYR A 32 -3.80 3.40 -27.62
N LEU A 33 -4.87 2.93 -26.97
CA LEU A 33 -4.83 2.45 -25.59
C LEU A 33 -3.98 1.18 -25.43
N GLN A 34 -3.94 0.32 -26.43
CA GLN A 34 -3.10 -0.89 -26.41
C GLN A 34 -1.61 -0.58 -26.57
N ASN A 35 -1.25 0.51 -27.24
CA ASN A 35 0.15 0.89 -27.44
C ASN A 35 0.64 1.94 -26.42
N VAL A 36 -0.23 2.55 -25.63
CA VAL A 36 0.18 3.34 -24.48
C VAL A 36 0.62 2.33 -23.42
N GLU A 37 1.91 2.26 -23.16
CA GLU A 37 2.46 1.58 -21.99
C GLU A 37 1.76 2.16 -20.77
N VAL A 38 0.81 1.42 -20.23
CA VAL A 38 0.23 1.71 -18.92
C VAL A 38 1.40 1.54 -17.96
N GLU A 39 1.92 2.65 -17.43
CA GLU A 39 2.94 2.58 -16.38
C GLU A 39 2.48 1.51 -15.38
N GLU A 40 3.30 0.50 -15.20
CA GLU A 40 3.06 -0.70 -14.38
C GLU A 40 2.57 -0.41 -12.94
N ASN A 41 2.63 0.85 -12.55
CA ASN A 41 2.22 1.32 -11.24
C ASN A 41 0.69 1.28 -10.98
N THR A 42 -0.14 1.11 -12.01
CA THR A 42 -1.60 1.11 -11.84
C THR A 42 -2.20 -0.31 -11.87
N ILE A 43 -1.50 -1.28 -12.47
CA ILE A 43 -1.99 -2.67 -12.58
C ILE A 43 -1.57 -3.52 -11.37
N SER A 44 -0.56 -3.10 -10.61
CA SER A 44 -0.11 -3.81 -9.42
C SER A 44 -1.15 -3.89 -8.28
N THR A 45 -2.31 -3.26 -8.44
CA THR A 45 -3.38 -3.32 -7.44
C THR A 45 -4.30 -4.54 -7.61
N ILE A 46 -4.25 -5.24 -8.73
CA ILE A 46 -5.23 -6.33 -9.03
C ILE A 46 -4.59 -7.73 -9.06
N GLU A 47 -3.29 -7.86 -9.21
CA GLU A 47 -2.66 -9.18 -9.37
C GLU A 47 -1.46 -9.47 -8.47
N ALA A 48 -1.32 -8.83 -7.35
CA ALA A 48 -0.39 -9.33 -6.37
C ALA A 48 -1.02 -10.43 -5.50
N VAL A 49 -1.51 -11.50 -6.12
CA VAL A 49 -1.52 -12.79 -5.43
C VAL A 49 -0.06 -13.23 -5.31
N LYS A 50 0.67 -12.58 -4.42
CA LYS A 50 1.97 -13.03 -3.99
C LYS A 50 1.72 -14.34 -3.25
N ASN A 51 2.07 -15.46 -3.85
CA ASN A 51 2.18 -16.72 -3.12
C ASN A 51 3.23 -16.50 -2.03
N ILE A 52 2.78 -16.13 -0.86
CA ILE A 52 3.63 -16.06 0.33
C ILE A 52 3.68 -17.49 0.83
N GLU A 53 4.81 -18.17 0.66
CA GLU A 53 5.10 -19.37 1.41
C GLU A 53 5.13 -18.99 2.89
N VAL A 54 4.03 -19.27 3.57
CA VAL A 54 3.97 -19.14 5.02
C VAL A 54 4.65 -20.37 5.59
N GLU A 55 5.84 -20.19 6.13
CA GLU A 55 6.49 -21.25 6.89
C GLU A 55 5.52 -21.72 7.97
N SER A 56 5.34 -23.04 8.07
CA SER A 56 4.48 -23.62 9.10
C SER A 56 4.97 -23.22 10.50
N SER A 57 4.09 -22.74 11.36
CA SER A 57 4.43 -22.45 12.74
C SER A 57 4.91 -23.73 13.43
N ARG A 58 6.01 -23.62 14.18
CA ARG A 58 6.51 -24.74 14.98
C ARG A 58 5.47 -25.12 16.03
N GLY A 59 5.24 -26.42 16.24
CA GLY A 59 4.35 -26.91 17.26
C GLY A 59 4.92 -26.80 18.67
N ASN A 60 4.09 -27.03 19.67
CA ASN A 60 4.50 -27.17 21.06
C ASN A 60 5.05 -28.57 21.32
N ILE A 61 5.95 -28.71 22.28
CA ILE A 61 6.49 -29.99 22.76
C ILE A 61 5.97 -30.24 24.16
N TYR A 62 5.35 -31.40 24.36
CA TYR A 62 4.80 -31.83 25.66
C TYR A 62 5.59 -33.02 26.19
N SER A 63 5.61 -33.15 27.51
CA SER A 63 6.15 -34.34 28.17
C SER A 63 5.16 -35.52 28.07
N ASP A 64 5.59 -36.70 28.44
CA ASP A 64 4.75 -37.91 28.50
C ASP A 64 3.52 -37.72 29.43
N ASN A 65 3.66 -36.91 30.46
CA ASN A 65 2.61 -36.56 31.40
C ASN A 65 1.67 -35.43 30.90
N GLY A 66 1.89 -34.89 29.68
CA GLY A 66 1.13 -33.78 29.11
C GLY A 66 1.58 -32.39 29.53
N ASP A 67 2.67 -32.25 30.28
CA ASP A 67 3.22 -30.96 30.65
C ASP A 67 3.91 -30.27 29.48
N LEU A 68 3.67 -28.97 29.30
CA LEU A 68 4.25 -28.17 28.23
C LEU A 68 5.75 -27.93 28.52
N ILE A 69 6.64 -28.53 27.71
CA ILE A 69 8.09 -28.37 27.82
C ILE A 69 8.56 -27.16 27.00
N VAL A 70 8.08 -27.03 25.76
CA VAL A 70 8.47 -25.96 24.83
C VAL A 70 7.23 -25.46 24.10
N SER A 71 7.09 -24.13 24.05
CA SER A 71 6.01 -23.45 23.32
C SER A 71 6.58 -22.51 22.27
N THR A 72 5.88 -22.40 21.13
CA THR A 72 6.19 -21.41 20.13
C THR A 72 5.64 -20.05 20.56
N VAL A 73 6.54 -19.07 20.63
CA VAL A 73 6.19 -17.67 20.93
C VAL A 73 6.26 -16.87 19.63
N ILE A 74 5.15 -16.24 19.27
CA ILE A 74 5.09 -15.34 18.12
C ILE A 74 5.78 -14.02 18.48
N LYS A 75 6.74 -13.61 17.67
CA LYS A 75 7.42 -12.31 17.76
C LYS A 75 7.09 -11.46 16.55
N TYR A 76 7.02 -10.17 16.74
CA TYR A 76 6.67 -9.20 15.72
C TYR A 76 7.84 -8.28 15.41
N GLU A 77 7.94 -7.88 14.15
CA GLU A 77 8.81 -6.78 13.73
C GLU A 77 7.96 -5.53 13.48
N LEU A 78 8.42 -4.42 13.98
CA LEU A 78 7.79 -3.11 13.75
C LEU A 78 8.46 -2.45 12.55
N ARG A 79 7.71 -2.26 11.49
CA ARG A 79 8.16 -1.56 10.28
C ARG A 79 7.24 -0.41 9.97
N TRP A 80 7.82 0.70 9.53
CA TRP A 80 7.12 1.95 9.31
C TRP A 80 7.38 2.52 7.93
N ASP A 81 6.33 2.98 7.27
CA ASP A 81 6.41 3.74 6.03
C ASP A 81 6.51 5.24 6.34
N SER A 82 7.71 5.80 6.16
CA SER A 82 7.97 7.21 6.44
C SER A 82 7.22 8.19 5.54
N LYS A 83 6.73 7.75 4.38
CA LYS A 83 5.99 8.57 3.41
C LYS A 83 4.50 8.68 3.67
N THR A 84 3.92 7.71 4.33
CA THR A 84 2.46 7.65 4.56
C THR A 84 1.95 8.84 5.37
N PRO A 85 2.59 9.29 6.46
CA PRO A 85 2.15 10.49 7.17
C PRO A 85 2.35 11.75 6.32
N SER A 86 1.36 12.64 6.27
CA SER A 86 1.53 13.95 5.64
C SER A 86 2.62 14.76 6.35
N LEU A 87 3.26 15.70 5.65
CA LEU A 87 4.33 16.56 6.20
C LEU A 87 3.89 17.20 7.52
N LYS A 88 2.73 17.84 7.53
CA LYS A 88 2.18 18.49 8.72
C LYS A 88 2.02 17.52 9.89
N VAL A 89 1.47 16.32 9.65
CA VAL A 89 1.28 15.32 10.71
C VAL A 89 2.62 14.83 11.25
N PHE A 90 3.60 14.68 10.40
CA PHE A 90 4.94 14.25 10.80
C PHE A 90 5.61 15.35 11.64
N ASP A 91 5.70 16.57 11.12
CA ASP A 91 6.40 17.69 11.77
C ASP A 91 5.77 18.03 13.14
N ASP A 92 4.44 18.02 13.23
CA ASP A 92 3.72 18.31 14.46
C ASP A 92 3.90 17.22 15.54
N ASN A 93 4.22 15.97 15.18
CA ASN A 93 4.22 14.84 16.12
C ASN A 93 5.55 14.09 16.22
N ILE A 94 6.57 14.44 15.46
CA ILE A 94 7.85 13.70 15.42
C ILE A 94 8.57 13.73 16.76
N LEU A 95 8.54 14.85 17.48
CA LEU A 95 9.18 14.98 18.79
C LEU A 95 8.52 14.09 19.83
N ASP A 96 7.20 14.08 19.86
CA ASP A 96 6.44 13.22 20.78
C ASP A 96 6.61 11.74 20.44
N LEU A 97 6.60 11.39 19.15
CA LEU A 97 6.87 10.01 18.71
C LEU A 97 8.27 9.56 19.12
N SER A 98 9.28 10.40 18.89
CA SER A 98 10.67 10.10 19.25
C SER A 98 10.84 9.90 20.75
N LYS A 99 10.11 10.68 21.56
CA LYS A 99 10.10 10.54 23.02
C LYS A 99 9.47 9.21 23.46
N GLU A 100 8.30 8.87 22.92
CA GLU A 100 7.64 7.60 23.27
C GLU A 100 8.47 6.38 22.84
N LEU A 101 9.09 6.42 21.65
CA LEU A 101 9.99 5.38 21.20
C LEU A 101 11.25 5.26 22.05
N SER A 102 11.83 6.40 22.49
CA SER A 102 13.00 6.41 23.35
C SER A 102 12.73 5.77 24.71
N LEU A 103 11.58 6.05 25.29
CA LEU A 103 11.14 5.44 26.56
C LEU A 103 10.83 3.94 26.40
N PHE A 104 10.33 3.55 25.24
CA PHE A 104 9.96 2.15 25.00
C PHE A 104 11.18 1.25 24.72
N PHE A 105 12.14 1.75 23.93
CA PHE A 105 13.33 0.99 23.51
C PHE A 105 14.60 1.29 24.34
N ASP A 106 14.48 2.06 25.41
CA ASP A 106 15.61 2.45 26.27
C ASP A 106 16.77 3.08 25.48
N ALA A 107 16.42 4.01 24.58
CA ALA A 107 17.38 4.73 23.75
C ALA A 107 17.19 6.26 23.90
N THR A 108 18.07 7.05 23.29
CA THR A 108 17.94 8.51 23.36
C THR A 108 16.85 9.03 22.42
N GLN A 109 16.15 10.08 22.84
CA GLN A 109 15.16 10.75 22.00
C GLN A 109 15.80 11.29 20.71
N GLU A 110 17.00 11.83 20.80
CA GLU A 110 17.75 12.35 19.66
C GLU A 110 18.06 11.27 18.62
N TYR A 111 18.38 10.06 19.05
CA TYR A 111 18.58 8.92 18.16
C TYR A 111 17.33 8.66 17.32
N PHE A 112 16.17 8.50 17.95
CA PHE A 112 14.93 8.24 17.21
C PHE A 112 14.50 9.44 16.35
N PHE A 113 14.68 10.66 16.85
CA PHE A 113 14.39 11.85 16.06
C PHE A 113 15.19 11.88 14.75
N ASN A 114 16.50 11.69 14.84
CA ASN A 114 17.37 11.67 13.66
C ASN A 114 17.07 10.44 12.77
N TYR A 115 16.80 9.28 13.37
CA TYR A 115 16.51 8.05 12.66
C TYR A 115 15.24 8.15 11.79
N LEU A 116 14.19 8.72 12.34
CA LEU A 116 12.91 8.92 11.64
C LEU A 116 13.00 10.02 10.57
N ASN A 117 13.70 11.12 10.85
CA ASN A 117 13.92 12.18 9.86
C ASN A 117 14.74 11.66 8.67
N ASN A 118 15.87 10.99 8.92
CA ASN A 118 16.69 10.40 7.86
C ASN A 118 15.90 9.39 7.01
N ALA A 119 15.04 8.60 7.63
CA ALA A 119 14.19 7.68 6.88
C ALA A 119 13.21 8.42 5.94
N ARG A 120 12.67 9.55 6.40
CA ARG A 120 11.79 10.37 5.60
C ARG A 120 12.51 11.06 4.45
N ASP A 121 13.69 11.63 4.70
CA ASP A 121 14.53 12.31 3.70
C ASP A 121 14.96 11.34 2.60
N ASN A 122 15.30 10.10 2.98
CA ASN A 122 15.68 9.03 2.07
C ASN A 122 14.49 8.29 1.44
N ASN A 123 13.25 8.73 1.69
CA ASN A 123 12.03 8.09 1.21
C ASN A 123 11.94 6.59 1.56
N ASN A 124 12.38 6.20 2.73
CA ASN A 124 12.37 4.81 3.17
C ASN A 124 10.93 4.41 3.55
N ARG A 125 10.34 3.53 2.74
CA ARG A 125 8.98 3.02 2.95
C ARG A 125 8.90 1.78 3.84
N TYR A 126 10.03 1.27 4.28
CA TYR A 126 10.09 0.01 5.03
C TYR A 126 11.13 0.07 6.15
N LEU A 127 11.06 1.16 6.94
CA LEU A 127 11.98 1.38 8.05
C LEU A 127 11.72 0.39 9.18
N LEU A 128 12.74 -0.36 9.58
CA LEU A 128 12.66 -1.24 10.74
C LEU A 128 12.87 -0.43 12.02
N ILE A 129 11.85 -0.33 12.87
CA ILE A 129 11.92 0.37 14.14
C ILE A 129 12.30 -0.57 15.29
N GLY A 130 11.74 -1.77 15.30
CA GLY A 130 11.99 -2.74 16.37
C GLY A 130 11.78 -4.18 15.94
N LYS A 131 12.42 -5.11 16.66
CA LYS A 131 12.31 -6.56 16.46
C LYS A 131 11.93 -7.24 17.77
N ASP A 132 11.57 -8.51 17.65
CA ASP A 132 11.28 -9.39 18.79
C ASP A 132 10.20 -8.90 19.75
N LEU A 133 9.24 -8.10 19.22
CA LEU A 133 8.15 -7.53 20.00
C LEU A 133 7.08 -8.57 20.33
N SER A 134 6.52 -8.49 21.53
CA SER A 134 5.33 -9.22 21.91
C SER A 134 4.06 -8.55 21.37
N ILE A 135 2.93 -9.25 21.39
CA ILE A 135 1.63 -8.65 21.00
C ILE A 135 1.24 -7.47 21.89
N SER A 136 1.61 -7.49 23.17
CA SER A 136 1.37 -6.38 24.09
C SER A 136 2.19 -5.14 23.72
N ASP A 137 3.45 -5.34 23.30
CA ASP A 137 4.33 -4.27 22.85
C ASP A 137 3.79 -3.63 21.57
N VAL A 138 3.35 -4.45 20.61
CA VAL A 138 2.72 -3.97 19.37
C VAL A 138 1.48 -3.13 19.69
N ASN A 139 0.61 -3.58 20.59
CA ASN A 139 -0.58 -2.83 20.96
C ASN A 139 -0.25 -1.49 21.64
N LYS A 140 0.79 -1.46 22.48
CA LYS A 140 1.29 -0.23 23.11
C LYS A 140 1.83 0.74 22.06
N ILE A 141 2.68 0.27 21.13
CA ILE A 141 3.28 1.09 20.09
C ILE A 141 2.22 1.65 19.12
N LYS A 142 1.19 0.89 18.81
CA LYS A 142 0.06 1.38 17.99
C LYS A 142 -0.65 2.59 18.59
N SER A 143 -0.54 2.83 19.88
CA SER A 143 -1.14 4.02 20.55
C SER A 143 -0.27 5.27 20.42
N PHE A 144 0.98 5.17 20.00
CA PHE A 144 1.92 6.30 19.93
C PHE A 144 1.50 7.35 18.88
N PRO A 145 1.96 8.60 19.05
CA PRO A 145 1.74 9.65 18.07
C PRO A 145 2.12 9.17 16.65
N ILE A 146 1.42 9.65 15.62
CA ILE A 146 1.51 9.18 14.23
C ILE A 146 0.94 7.76 14.07
N PHE A 147 1.43 6.75 14.80
CA PHE A 147 1.04 5.34 14.64
C PHE A 147 -0.43 5.07 14.96
N LYS A 148 -1.00 5.76 15.93
CA LYS A 148 -2.44 5.69 16.26
C LYS A 148 -3.39 6.05 15.11
N ARG A 149 -2.85 6.62 14.01
CA ARG A 149 -3.61 6.94 12.80
C ARG A 149 -3.79 5.75 11.86
N GLY A 150 -3.15 4.61 12.18
CA GLY A 150 -3.24 3.35 11.43
C GLY A 150 -2.46 3.37 10.12
N LEU A 151 -2.57 2.27 9.39
CA LEU A 151 -1.78 1.95 8.20
C LEU A 151 -1.79 3.07 7.14
N TYR A 152 -2.96 3.59 6.79
CA TYR A 152 -3.11 4.54 5.68
C TYR A 152 -2.77 6.00 6.00
N LYS A 153 -2.65 6.36 7.28
CA LYS A 153 -2.37 7.73 7.72
C LYS A 153 -1.18 7.84 8.67
N GLY A 154 -0.83 6.75 9.32
CA GLY A 154 0.30 6.66 10.25
C GLY A 154 1.46 5.87 9.68
N GLY A 155 1.22 4.99 8.70
CA GLY A 155 2.26 4.20 8.04
C GLY A 155 2.71 2.96 8.81
N LEU A 156 1.92 2.51 9.81
CA LEU A 156 2.22 1.34 10.65
C LEU A 156 1.22 0.22 10.38
#